data_83fcb121b79abfd3fbf9ad53dd379823
#
_entry.id   83fcb121b79abfd3fbf9ad53dd379823
#
_cell.length_a   1.000
_cell.length_b   1.000
_cell.length_c   1.000
_cell.angle_alpha   90.00
_cell.angle_beta   90.00
_cell.angle_gamma   90.00
#
_symmetry.space_group_name_H-M   'P 1'
#
loop_
_entity.id
_entity.type
_entity.pdbx_description
1 polymer ?
#
loop_
_entity_poly.entity_id
_entity_poly.type
_entity_poly.pdbx_seq_one_letter_code
_entity_poly.pdbx_strand_id
1 'polypeptide(L)'
;MTDEKKCVCNAHTEESKIKRPSYYGAKRPIHGEVIAEVNARGGRLELSKAWSRSILKGEIHEIMLTPTAHSPGETLPGFTAVAFFEATQGSHTVIGDKLHHNGEEVATLIGYEMNHMPNHMNIVFTVNGEYPEFKLGNQIKIQ
;
A
#
# COMPACT_ATOMS: atom_id res chain seq x y z
N MET A 1 21.19 -14.99 -11.55
CA MET A 1 20.09 -15.38 -12.38
C MET A 1 19.83 -14.34 -13.44
N THR A 2 19.97 -14.78 -14.62
CA THR A 2 19.80 -13.88 -15.75
C THR A 2 18.36 -13.61 -16.06
N ASP A 3 17.45 -14.51 -15.66
CA ASP A 3 16.04 -14.37 -16.01
C ASP A 3 15.39 -13.16 -15.37
N GLU A 4 15.78 -12.81 -14.15
CA GLU A 4 15.23 -11.64 -13.50
C GLU A 4 15.54 -10.37 -14.27
N LYS A 5 16.76 -10.27 -14.76
CA LYS A 5 17.15 -9.09 -15.53
C LYS A 5 16.38 -9.02 -16.84
N LYS A 6 16.15 -10.17 -17.47
CA LYS A 6 15.43 -10.20 -18.74
C LYS A 6 13.99 -9.79 -18.59
N CYS A 7 13.43 -9.93 -17.41
CA CYS A 7 12.01 -9.68 -17.17
C CYS A 7 11.73 -8.28 -16.65
N VAL A 8 12.73 -7.44 -16.51
CA VAL A 8 12.53 -6.09 -15.94
C VAL A 8 11.52 -5.29 -16.74
N CYS A 9 11.49 -5.43 -18.05
CA CYS A 9 10.57 -4.68 -18.88
C CYS A 9 9.10 -5.05 -18.60
N ASN A 10 8.85 -6.19 -18.00
CA ASN A 10 7.49 -6.64 -17.67
C ASN A 10 7.13 -6.45 -16.21
N ALA A 11 8.01 -5.80 -15.45
CA ALA A 11 7.87 -5.76 -14.00
C ALA A 11 6.66 -4.99 -13.51
N HIS A 12 6.10 -4.11 -14.34
CA HIS A 12 5.02 -3.21 -13.93
C HIS A 12 3.66 -3.65 -14.42
N THR A 13 3.55 -4.85 -14.99
CA THR A 13 2.25 -5.36 -15.41
C THR A 13 1.53 -6.00 -14.23
N GLU A 14 0.23 -6.27 -14.41
CA GLU A 14 -0.57 -6.98 -13.41
C GLU A 14 0.05 -8.35 -13.09
N GLU A 15 0.66 -8.99 -14.09
CA GLU A 15 1.32 -10.29 -13.96
C GLU A 15 2.80 -10.14 -13.63
N SER A 16 3.15 -9.09 -12.95
CA SER A 16 4.51 -8.67 -12.69
C SER A 16 5.43 -9.79 -12.23
N LYS A 17 6.68 -9.74 -12.70
CA LYS A 17 7.76 -10.61 -12.22
C LYS A 17 8.33 -10.12 -10.90
N ILE A 18 7.99 -8.92 -10.47
CA ILE A 18 8.39 -8.42 -9.16
C ILE A 18 7.50 -9.09 -8.11
N LYS A 19 8.00 -10.17 -7.51
CA LYS A 19 7.22 -10.95 -6.54
C LYS A 19 7.90 -11.04 -5.20
N ARG A 20 8.79 -10.09 -4.89
CA ARG A 20 9.48 -10.10 -3.61
C ARG A 20 9.94 -8.69 -3.27
N PRO A 21 9.89 -8.34 -1.98
CA PRO A 21 10.28 -7.00 -1.54
C PRO A 21 11.71 -6.64 -1.89
N SER A 22 12.60 -7.64 -1.97
CA SER A 22 14.02 -7.42 -2.24
C SER A 22 14.32 -7.08 -3.69
N TYR A 23 13.32 -7.01 -4.57
CA TYR A 23 13.55 -6.61 -5.95
C TYR A 23 14.26 -5.26 -6.02
N TYR A 24 13.82 -4.31 -5.21
CA TYR A 24 14.45 -3.01 -5.15
C TYR A 24 15.66 -3.06 -4.23
N GLY A 25 16.72 -2.31 -4.59
CA GLY A 25 17.77 -1.98 -3.65
C GLY A 25 17.28 -0.87 -2.74
N ALA A 26 18.11 0.15 -2.54
CA ALA A 26 17.68 1.31 -1.77
C ALA A 26 16.62 2.09 -2.53
N LYS A 27 15.59 2.53 -1.82
CA LYS A 27 14.60 3.43 -2.39
C LYS A 27 14.17 4.42 -1.32
N ARG A 28 13.82 5.64 -1.77
CA ARG A 28 13.35 6.63 -0.81
C ARG A 28 11.93 6.29 -0.38
N PRO A 29 11.53 6.71 0.83
CA PRO A 29 10.17 6.42 1.29
C PRO A 29 9.13 7.29 0.59
N ILE A 30 7.88 6.82 0.62
CA ILE A 30 6.73 7.68 0.37
C ILE A 30 6.51 8.48 1.65
N HIS A 31 6.30 9.78 1.52
CA HIS A 31 5.79 10.60 2.61
C HIS A 31 4.41 11.10 2.24
N GLY A 32 3.54 11.20 3.23
CA GLY A 32 2.20 11.69 2.99
C GLY A 32 1.59 12.34 4.20
N GLU A 33 0.48 13.00 3.97
CA GLU A 33 -0.29 13.68 5.01
C GLU A 33 -1.74 13.25 4.92
N VAL A 34 -2.35 12.93 6.05
CA VAL A 34 -3.76 12.56 6.09
C VAL A 34 -4.61 13.78 5.76
N ILE A 35 -5.41 13.67 4.72
CA ILE A 35 -6.26 14.78 4.27
C ILE A 35 -7.74 14.51 4.50
N ALA A 36 -8.12 13.28 4.83
CA ALA A 36 -9.49 12.96 5.16
C ALA A 36 -9.51 11.76 6.08
N GLU A 37 -10.29 11.87 7.15
CA GLU A 37 -10.49 10.76 8.09
C GLU A 37 -11.65 9.92 7.57
N VAL A 38 -11.50 8.59 7.66
CA VAL A 38 -12.53 7.65 7.25
C VAL A 38 -12.71 6.64 8.37
N ASN A 39 -13.91 6.13 8.52
CA ASN A 39 -14.18 5.07 9.48
C ASN A 39 -15.27 4.20 8.88
N ALA A 40 -14.86 3.35 7.93
CA ALA A 40 -15.80 2.52 7.21
C ALA A 40 -15.30 1.09 7.18
N ARG A 41 -16.17 0.15 7.54
CA ARG A 41 -15.87 -1.28 7.44
C ARG A 41 -16.50 -1.83 6.19
N GLY A 42 -15.78 -2.71 5.53
CA GLY A 42 -16.30 -3.42 4.38
C GLY A 42 -16.11 -4.90 4.55
N GLY A 43 -16.79 -5.64 3.69
CA GLY A 43 -16.70 -7.09 3.67
C GLY A 43 -15.61 -7.54 2.72
N ARG A 44 -16.00 -8.43 1.83
CA ARG A 44 -15.06 -9.07 0.92
C ARG A 44 -14.35 -8.07 0.01
N LEU A 45 -13.03 -8.22 -0.10
CA LEU A 45 -12.21 -7.36 -0.94
C LEU A 45 -11.17 -8.21 -1.65
N GLU A 46 -11.10 -8.09 -2.97
CA GLU A 46 -10.16 -8.87 -3.77
C GLU A 46 -8.92 -8.01 -4.06
N LEU A 47 -7.75 -8.52 -3.67
CA LEU A 47 -6.49 -7.82 -3.89
C LEU A 47 -6.02 -8.01 -5.33
N SER A 48 -5.45 -6.96 -5.90
CA SER A 48 -4.75 -7.02 -7.17
C SER A 48 -3.57 -7.98 -7.08
N LYS A 49 -3.14 -8.50 -8.23
CA LYS A 49 -1.96 -9.36 -8.30
C LYS A 49 -0.64 -8.58 -8.31
N ALA A 50 -0.72 -7.26 -8.34
CA ALA A 50 0.48 -6.44 -8.39
C ALA A 50 1.25 -6.52 -7.07
N TRP A 51 2.58 -6.58 -7.18
CA TRP A 51 3.47 -6.62 -6.01
C TRP A 51 4.16 -5.30 -5.76
N SER A 52 3.98 -4.32 -6.65
CA SER A 52 4.61 -3.01 -6.54
C SER A 52 3.76 -1.98 -7.27
N ARG A 53 3.69 -0.79 -6.72
CA ARG A 53 3.00 0.34 -7.35
C ARG A 53 3.78 1.62 -7.09
N SER A 54 3.82 2.48 -8.09
CA SER A 54 4.41 3.81 -7.95
C SER A 54 3.36 4.77 -7.45
N ILE A 55 3.76 5.68 -6.56
CA ILE A 55 2.91 6.75 -6.09
C ILE A 55 3.63 8.06 -6.36
N LEU A 56 3.00 8.95 -7.09
CA LEU A 56 3.57 10.24 -7.45
C LEU A 56 3.22 11.28 -6.40
N LYS A 57 4.11 12.26 -6.23
CA LYS A 57 3.83 13.41 -5.39
C LYS A 57 2.53 14.06 -5.83
N GLY A 58 1.65 14.34 -4.89
CA GLY A 58 0.37 14.98 -5.14
C GLY A 58 -0.78 14.00 -5.35
N GLU A 59 -0.49 12.72 -5.52
CA GLU A 59 -1.57 11.73 -5.64
C GLU A 59 -2.23 11.50 -4.30
N ILE A 60 -3.52 11.18 -4.35
CA ILE A 60 -4.33 10.90 -3.17
C ILE A 60 -4.77 9.44 -3.25
N HIS A 61 -4.54 8.71 -2.17
CA HIS A 61 -4.91 7.30 -2.07
C HIS A 61 -5.49 6.98 -0.71
N GLU A 62 -6.19 5.86 -0.62
CA GLU A 62 -6.88 5.45 0.61
C GLU A 62 -6.11 4.36 1.33
N ILE A 63 -6.04 4.47 2.65
CA ILE A 63 -5.42 3.46 3.52
C ILE A 63 -6.52 2.55 4.06
N MET A 64 -6.36 1.25 3.85
CA MET A 64 -7.24 0.23 4.40
C MET A 64 -6.43 -0.71 5.28
N LEU A 65 -7.03 -1.14 6.37
CA LEU A 65 -6.39 -2.03 7.34
C LEU A 65 -7.17 -3.33 7.49
N THR A 66 -6.45 -4.40 7.75
CA THR A 66 -7.04 -5.72 8.03
C THR A 66 -6.20 -6.40 9.10
N PRO A 67 -6.81 -7.24 9.95
CA PRO A 67 -6.05 -7.89 11.03
C PRO A 67 -5.24 -9.10 10.61
N THR A 68 -5.50 -9.65 9.41
CA THR A 68 -4.83 -10.87 8.97
C THR A 68 -3.97 -10.63 7.76
N ALA A 69 -2.87 -11.39 7.66
CA ALA A 69 -1.96 -11.28 6.52
C ALA A 69 -2.54 -12.01 5.32
N HIS A 70 -2.32 -11.43 4.14
CA HIS A 70 -2.74 -12.00 2.86
C HIS A 70 -1.70 -11.65 1.82
N SER A 71 -1.80 -12.27 0.66
CA SER A 71 -0.87 -12.05 -0.45
C SER A 71 -1.61 -11.46 -1.64
N PRO A 72 -0.89 -10.81 -2.58
CA PRO A 72 -1.52 -10.31 -3.80
C PRO A 72 -2.34 -11.40 -4.51
N GLY A 73 -3.50 -11.00 -5.00
CA GLY A 73 -4.43 -11.90 -5.67
C GLY A 73 -5.41 -12.60 -4.75
N GLU A 74 -5.17 -12.55 -3.43
CA GLU A 74 -6.09 -13.19 -2.48
C GLU A 74 -7.27 -12.29 -2.18
N THR A 75 -8.30 -12.90 -1.59
CA THR A 75 -9.51 -12.18 -1.18
C THR A 75 -9.52 -12.01 0.33
N LEU A 76 -9.70 -10.77 0.78
CA LEU A 76 -9.86 -10.47 2.20
C LEU A 76 -11.30 -10.73 2.63
N PRO A 77 -11.51 -11.28 3.85
CA PRO A 77 -12.88 -11.40 4.36
C PRO A 77 -13.45 -10.07 4.84
N GLY A 78 -12.60 -9.09 5.15
CA GLY A 78 -13.06 -7.79 5.60
C GLY A 78 -11.92 -6.82 5.75
N PHE A 79 -12.26 -5.53 5.87
CA PHE A 79 -11.28 -4.47 6.01
C PHE A 79 -11.92 -3.27 6.72
N THR A 80 -11.06 -2.36 7.19
CA THR A 80 -11.49 -1.06 7.70
C THR A 80 -10.76 0.02 6.92
N ALA A 81 -11.51 0.91 6.28
CA ALA A 81 -10.92 2.09 5.64
C ALA A 81 -10.74 3.15 6.71
N VAL A 82 -9.55 3.76 6.79
CA VAL A 82 -9.20 4.64 7.90
C VAL A 82 -8.82 6.04 7.50
N ALA A 83 -8.32 6.27 6.29
CA ALA A 83 -7.88 7.60 5.90
C ALA A 83 -7.61 7.69 4.41
N PHE A 84 -7.73 8.91 3.87
CA PHE A 84 -7.08 9.27 2.61
C PHE A 84 -5.86 10.11 2.94
N PHE A 85 -4.80 9.93 2.18
CA PHE A 85 -3.60 10.76 2.33
C PHE A 85 -3.18 11.31 0.98
N GLU A 86 -2.52 12.45 1.02
CA GLU A 86 -1.87 13.02 -0.16
C GLU A 86 -0.38 12.79 -0.06
N ALA A 87 0.23 12.25 -1.12
CA ALA A 87 1.66 12.02 -1.13
C ALA A 87 2.40 13.34 -1.25
N THR A 88 3.25 13.64 -0.28
CA THR A 88 4.10 14.83 -0.32
C THR A 88 5.47 14.50 -0.89
N GLN A 89 5.83 13.23 -0.94
CA GLN A 89 7.01 12.73 -1.65
C GLN A 89 6.64 11.40 -2.28
N GLY A 90 6.88 11.29 -3.58
CA GLY A 90 6.58 10.07 -4.32
C GLY A 90 7.73 9.07 -4.29
N SER A 91 7.40 7.81 -4.50
CA SER A 91 8.35 6.72 -4.64
C SER A 91 7.59 5.48 -5.10
N HIS A 92 8.29 4.35 -5.10
CA HIS A 92 7.67 3.05 -5.32
C HIS A 92 7.30 2.42 -3.99
N THR A 93 6.15 1.73 -3.96
CA THR A 93 5.83 0.84 -2.85
C THR A 93 6.02 -0.60 -3.31
N VAL A 94 6.30 -1.47 -2.38
CA VAL A 94 6.40 -2.90 -2.65
C VAL A 94 5.83 -3.66 -1.46
N ILE A 95 5.22 -4.81 -1.75
CA ILE A 95 4.63 -5.64 -0.71
C ILE A 95 5.68 -5.92 0.37
N GLY A 96 5.29 -5.74 1.62
CA GLY A 96 6.19 -5.87 2.76
C GLY A 96 6.70 -4.55 3.30
N ASP A 97 6.49 -3.45 2.58
CA ASP A 97 6.84 -2.13 3.10
C ASP A 97 6.05 -1.84 4.37
N LYS A 98 6.62 -1.01 5.23
CA LYS A 98 6.02 -0.67 6.51
C LYS A 98 5.32 0.67 6.43
N LEU A 99 4.15 0.74 7.05
CA LEU A 99 3.43 1.99 7.23
C LEU A 99 3.82 2.58 8.58
N HIS A 100 4.29 3.81 8.55
CA HIS A 100 4.60 4.57 9.77
C HIS A 100 3.57 5.67 9.91
N HIS A 101 3.06 5.83 11.11
CA HIS A 101 2.07 6.84 11.47
C HIS A 101 2.68 7.72 12.53
N ASN A 102 2.90 8.99 12.20
CA ASN A 102 3.58 9.95 13.10
C ASN A 102 4.89 9.37 13.65
N GLY A 103 5.64 8.68 12.79
CA GLY A 103 6.96 8.15 13.13
C GLY A 103 6.96 6.75 13.73
N GLU A 104 5.80 6.17 13.97
CA GLU A 104 5.69 4.84 14.59
C GLU A 104 5.23 3.81 13.57
N GLU A 105 5.95 2.69 13.49
CA GLU A 105 5.56 1.60 12.58
C GLU A 105 4.29 0.94 13.11
N VAL A 106 3.24 0.89 12.26
CA VAL A 106 1.93 0.40 12.70
C VAL A 106 1.38 -0.73 11.85
N ALA A 107 1.90 -0.94 10.64
CA ALA A 107 1.30 -1.93 9.74
C ALA A 107 2.26 -2.30 8.63
N THR A 108 1.92 -3.37 7.89
CA THR A 108 2.72 -3.89 6.78
C THR A 108 1.86 -3.97 5.53
N LEU A 109 2.40 -3.48 4.42
CA LEU A 109 1.71 -3.48 3.13
C LEU A 109 1.53 -4.90 2.61
N ILE A 110 0.29 -5.28 2.28
CA ILE A 110 -0.01 -6.62 1.80
C ILE A 110 -0.64 -6.63 0.41
N GLY A 111 -1.13 -5.51 -0.09
CA GLY A 111 -1.71 -5.50 -1.42
C GLY A 111 -2.40 -4.21 -1.76
N TYR A 112 -2.95 -4.19 -2.97
CA TYR A 112 -3.65 -3.03 -3.51
C TYR A 112 -4.99 -3.48 -4.04
N GLU A 113 -5.97 -2.59 -3.97
CA GLU A 113 -7.25 -2.81 -4.61
C GLU A 113 -7.51 -1.61 -5.51
N MET A 114 -7.77 -1.86 -6.79
CA MET A 114 -7.70 -0.81 -7.80
C MET A 114 -9.02 -0.57 -8.53
N ASN A 115 -10.14 -0.97 -7.93
CA ASN A 115 -11.44 -0.80 -8.56
C ASN A 115 -11.85 0.67 -8.72
N HIS A 116 -11.23 1.57 -7.97
CA HIS A 116 -11.54 2.99 -8.04
C HIS A 116 -10.60 3.79 -8.93
N MET A 117 -9.65 3.12 -9.58
CA MET A 117 -8.78 3.81 -10.53
C MET A 117 -9.57 4.27 -11.74
N PRO A 118 -9.23 5.41 -12.32
CA PRO A 118 -8.07 6.26 -12.06
C PRO A 118 -8.26 7.26 -10.91
N ASN A 119 -9.36 7.21 -10.20
CA ASN A 119 -9.62 8.14 -9.11
C ASN A 119 -8.58 7.98 -7.99
N HIS A 120 -8.50 6.80 -7.40
CA HIS A 120 -7.52 6.52 -6.36
C HIS A 120 -7.33 5.01 -6.23
N MET A 121 -6.25 4.65 -5.56
CA MET A 121 -5.94 3.26 -5.24
C MET A 121 -6.22 3.04 -3.76
N ASN A 122 -6.71 1.86 -3.42
CA ASN A 122 -6.82 1.43 -2.04
C ASN A 122 -5.58 0.64 -1.69
N ILE A 123 -4.83 1.11 -0.70
CA ILE A 123 -3.58 0.49 -0.27
C ILE A 123 -3.88 -0.25 1.02
N VAL A 124 -3.66 -1.56 1.03
CA VAL A 124 -4.11 -2.42 2.12
C VAL A 124 -2.92 -2.89 2.95
N PHE A 125 -3.05 -2.69 4.26
CA PHE A 125 -2.00 -3.05 5.22
C PHE A 125 -2.58 -3.99 6.27
N THR A 126 -1.73 -4.89 6.79
CA THR A 126 -2.09 -5.70 7.95
C THR A 126 -1.50 -5.10 9.21
N VAL A 127 -2.28 -5.08 10.27
CA VAL A 127 -1.94 -4.43 11.53
C VAL A 127 -1.61 -5.49 12.57
N ASN A 128 -0.55 -5.23 13.35
CA ASN A 128 -0.21 -6.08 14.50
C ASN A 128 -0.70 -5.39 15.76
N GLY A 129 -1.85 -5.82 16.26
CA GLY A 129 -2.39 -5.26 17.49
C GLY A 129 -3.47 -4.23 17.24
N GLU A 130 -3.42 -3.12 17.96
CA GLU A 130 -4.46 -2.11 17.89
C GLU A 130 -4.39 -1.31 16.61
N TYR A 131 -5.56 -0.93 16.10
CA TYR A 131 -5.63 -0.06 14.93
C TYR A 131 -5.26 1.35 15.35
N PRO A 132 -4.32 1.99 14.65
CA PRO A 132 -3.99 3.38 14.95
C PRO A 132 -5.14 4.29 14.56
N GLU A 133 -5.24 5.41 15.26
CA GLU A 133 -6.27 6.40 14.96
C GLU A 133 -5.66 7.48 14.07
N PHE A 134 -6.13 7.56 12.82
CA PHE A 134 -5.64 8.52 11.86
C PHE A 134 -6.45 9.80 11.95
N LYS A 135 -5.77 10.92 12.13
CA LYS A 135 -6.40 12.23 12.25
C LYS A 135 -5.91 13.14 11.14
N LEU A 136 -6.76 14.09 10.77
CA LEU A 136 -6.42 15.09 9.75
C LEU A 136 -5.09 15.74 10.09
N GLY A 137 -4.20 15.80 9.11
CA GLY A 137 -2.86 16.39 9.28
C GLY A 137 -1.79 15.44 9.78
N ASN A 138 -2.16 14.21 10.17
CA ASN A 138 -1.15 13.24 10.60
C ASN A 138 -0.19 12.93 9.46
N GLN A 139 1.06 12.65 9.82
CA GLN A 139 2.11 12.29 8.86
C GLN A 139 2.17 10.79 8.71
N ILE A 140 2.28 10.32 7.46
CA ILE A 140 2.50 8.91 7.19
C ILE A 140 3.74 8.73 6.34
N LYS A 141 4.36 7.57 6.48
CA LYS A 141 5.51 7.18 5.67
C LYS A 141 5.35 5.70 5.30
N ILE A 142 5.61 5.37 4.06
CA ILE A 142 5.61 3.98 3.59
C ILE A 142 7.02 3.67 3.10
N GLN A 143 7.63 2.68 3.75
CA GLN A 143 9.03 2.37 3.45
C GLN A 143 9.32 0.88 3.57
#